data_f3f73c4190c4e51e97bc755228679723
#
_entry.id   f3f73c4190c4e51e97bc755228679723
#
_cell.length_a   1.000
_cell.length_b   1.000
_cell.length_c   1.000
_cell.angle_alpha   90.00
_cell.angle_beta   90.00
_cell.angle_gamma   90.00
#
_symmetry.space_group_name_H-M   'P 1'
#
loop_
_entity.id
_entity.type
_entity.pdbx_description
1 polymer ?
#
loop_
_entity_poly.entity_id
_entity_poly.type
_entity_poly.pdbx_seq_one_letter_code
_entity_poly.pdbx_strand_id
1 'polypeptide(L)'
;MIRSKKSIEKFTPDIVLIGAGIMSATLGILLKKLNPSFTISIFERLDRVTAESSDAWNNAGTGHSAFCELNYTPQKADGSIEISKAIKIAESFEVSKELWTYLVENKIIEDPDNFIHHIPHMSFVWGEDNVSYLKKRHQALTSHHLFEGMEYTEDKAQIAEWIPLIMEGRDPQEAVAATRMTLGTDVNFGALTKSLFKYLESQ
;
A
#
# COMPACT_ATOMS: atom_id res chain seq x y z
N MET A 1 26.39 -34.12 -45.35
CA MET A 1 26.54 -33.58 -43.96
C MET A 1 25.16 -33.45 -43.36
N ILE A 2 24.74 -34.41 -42.54
CA ILE A 2 23.43 -34.42 -41.89
C ILE A 2 23.59 -33.60 -40.61
N ARG A 3 23.00 -32.40 -40.57
CA ARG A 3 22.91 -31.62 -39.31
C ARG A 3 21.94 -32.33 -38.35
N SER A 4 22.47 -32.89 -37.29
CA SER A 4 21.69 -33.39 -36.16
C SER A 4 20.76 -32.31 -35.65
N LYS A 5 19.45 -32.55 -35.73
CA LYS A 5 18.46 -31.74 -34.98
C LYS A 5 18.69 -32.02 -33.49
N LYS A 6 19.35 -31.11 -32.76
CA LYS A 6 19.25 -31.10 -31.31
C LYS A 6 17.77 -31.01 -30.97
N SER A 7 17.23 -32.03 -30.32
CA SER A 7 15.92 -31.96 -29.70
C SER A 7 15.95 -30.79 -28.67
N ILE A 8 15.18 -29.75 -28.91
CA ILE A 8 14.91 -28.75 -27.88
C ILE A 8 14.07 -29.50 -26.86
N GLU A 9 14.65 -29.89 -25.75
CA GLU A 9 13.88 -30.36 -24.61
C GLU A 9 12.83 -29.30 -24.28
N LYS A 10 11.57 -29.70 -24.33
CA LYS A 10 10.43 -28.81 -24.12
C LYS A 10 10.36 -28.57 -22.61
N PHE A 11 10.97 -27.48 -22.15
CA PHE A 11 10.85 -27.06 -20.74
C PHE A 11 9.37 -26.80 -20.44
N THR A 12 8.82 -27.53 -19.49
CA THR A 12 7.45 -27.34 -19.01
C THR A 12 7.55 -26.92 -17.55
N PRO A 13 7.26 -25.63 -17.22
CA PRO A 13 7.28 -25.19 -15.85
C PRO A 13 6.10 -25.80 -15.06
N ASP A 14 6.26 -25.98 -13.76
CA ASP A 14 5.18 -26.38 -12.86
C ASP A 14 4.13 -25.29 -12.76
N ILE A 15 4.54 -24.02 -12.82
CA ILE A 15 3.69 -22.85 -12.61
C ILE A 15 3.99 -21.80 -13.66
N VAL A 16 2.94 -21.19 -14.19
CA VAL A 16 3.02 -20.04 -15.10
C VAL A 16 2.31 -18.84 -14.45
N LEU A 17 3.03 -17.73 -14.32
CA LEU A 17 2.49 -16.45 -13.86
C LEU A 17 2.44 -15.48 -15.03
N ILE A 18 1.32 -14.76 -15.17
CA ILE A 18 1.12 -13.77 -16.23
C ILE A 18 1.14 -12.38 -15.65
N GLY A 19 2.05 -11.55 -16.15
CA GLY A 19 2.37 -10.21 -15.66
C GLY A 19 3.51 -10.21 -14.64
N ALA A 20 4.38 -9.19 -14.69
CA ALA A 20 5.53 -9.04 -13.80
C ALA A 20 5.36 -7.85 -12.84
N GLY A 21 4.19 -7.77 -12.22
CA GLY A 21 3.88 -6.83 -11.14
C GLY A 21 4.01 -7.44 -9.75
N ILE A 22 3.67 -6.66 -8.73
CA ILE A 22 3.77 -7.04 -7.30
C ILE A 22 3.02 -8.34 -6.97
N MET A 23 1.86 -8.59 -7.60
CA MET A 23 1.08 -9.80 -7.34
C MET A 23 1.82 -11.07 -7.75
N SER A 24 2.38 -11.10 -8.95
CA SER A 24 3.18 -12.24 -9.42
C SER A 24 4.47 -12.42 -8.64
N ALA A 25 5.15 -11.32 -8.29
CA ALA A 25 6.36 -11.36 -7.48
C ALA A 25 6.08 -11.96 -6.09
N THR A 26 5.05 -11.47 -5.40
CA THR A 26 4.65 -11.96 -4.07
C THR A 26 4.21 -13.43 -4.13
N LEU A 27 3.34 -13.78 -5.10
CA LEU A 27 2.89 -15.17 -5.27
C LEU A 27 4.05 -16.10 -5.57
N GLY A 28 4.98 -15.69 -6.45
CA GLY A 28 6.18 -16.47 -6.77
C GLY A 28 7.03 -16.76 -5.53
N ILE A 29 7.26 -15.78 -4.67
CA ILE A 29 7.96 -15.95 -3.39
C ILE A 29 7.23 -16.96 -2.50
N LEU A 30 5.93 -16.79 -2.30
CA LEU A 30 5.13 -17.68 -1.46
C LEU A 30 5.18 -19.13 -1.98
N LEU A 31 5.05 -19.32 -3.28
CA LEU A 31 5.13 -20.65 -3.92
C LEU A 31 6.49 -21.30 -3.73
N LYS A 32 7.59 -20.55 -3.91
CA LYS A 32 8.96 -21.04 -3.67
C LYS A 32 9.21 -21.35 -2.19
N LYS A 33 8.57 -20.63 -1.25
CA LYS A 33 8.65 -20.95 0.19
C LYS A 33 7.85 -22.19 0.56
N LEU A 34 6.70 -22.42 -0.08
CA LEU A 34 5.90 -23.63 0.13
C LEU A 34 6.58 -24.87 -0.46
N ASN A 35 7.15 -24.75 -1.64
CA ASN A 35 7.88 -25.82 -2.29
C ASN A 35 9.05 -25.26 -3.12
N PRO A 36 10.29 -25.34 -2.61
CA PRO A 36 11.48 -24.83 -3.31
C PRO A 36 11.76 -25.51 -4.66
N SER A 37 11.23 -26.71 -4.91
CA SER A 37 11.44 -27.43 -6.17
C SER A 37 10.58 -26.92 -7.33
N PHE A 38 9.55 -26.11 -7.08
CA PHE A 38 8.70 -25.56 -8.14
C PHE A 38 9.52 -24.78 -9.15
N THR A 39 9.33 -25.09 -10.42
CA THR A 39 9.80 -24.30 -11.55
C THR A 39 8.71 -23.30 -11.94
N ILE A 40 9.06 -22.01 -11.95
CA ILE A 40 8.11 -20.92 -12.21
C ILE A 40 8.54 -20.18 -13.48
N SER A 41 7.64 -20.04 -14.45
CA SER A 41 7.84 -19.15 -15.60
C SER A 41 6.94 -17.95 -15.48
N ILE A 42 7.51 -16.74 -15.66
CA ILE A 42 6.78 -15.48 -15.60
C ILE A 42 6.81 -14.83 -16.97
N PHE A 43 5.64 -14.49 -17.49
CA PHE A 43 5.49 -13.85 -18.79
C PHE A 43 5.01 -12.39 -18.59
N GLU A 44 5.79 -11.45 -19.10
CA GLU A 44 5.44 -10.02 -19.13
C GLU A 44 5.31 -9.56 -20.58
N ARG A 45 4.28 -8.77 -20.84
CA ARG A 45 4.02 -8.20 -22.17
C ARG A 45 4.93 -7.01 -22.48
N LEU A 46 5.29 -6.26 -21.43
CA LEU A 46 6.12 -5.08 -21.54
C LEU A 46 7.61 -5.44 -21.50
N ASP A 47 8.45 -4.48 -21.77
CA ASP A 47 9.90 -4.65 -21.92
C ASP A 47 10.65 -4.82 -20.60
N ARG A 48 9.98 -4.58 -19.47
CA ARG A 48 10.57 -4.69 -18.14
C ARG A 48 9.54 -5.07 -17.07
N VAL A 49 9.99 -5.62 -15.97
CA VAL A 49 9.18 -5.84 -14.76
C VAL A 49 8.71 -4.49 -14.18
N THR A 50 7.60 -4.46 -13.50
CA THR A 50 7.04 -3.26 -12.83
C THR A 50 6.67 -2.09 -13.76
N ALA A 51 6.52 -2.31 -15.04
CA ALA A 51 6.31 -1.23 -16.02
C ALA A 51 4.88 -0.67 -16.03
N GLU A 52 3.94 -1.27 -15.31
CA GLU A 52 2.52 -0.89 -15.24
C GLU A 52 2.16 -0.42 -13.82
N SER A 53 1.07 -0.91 -13.23
CA SER A 53 0.51 -0.45 -11.96
C SER A 53 1.45 -0.55 -10.75
N SER A 54 2.49 -1.39 -10.80
CA SER A 54 3.53 -1.45 -9.76
C SER A 54 4.64 -0.41 -9.93
N ASP A 55 4.67 0.35 -11.02
CA ASP A 55 5.64 1.45 -11.17
C ASP A 55 5.37 2.55 -10.15
N ALA A 56 6.43 3.12 -9.56
CA ALA A 56 6.31 4.14 -8.52
C ALA A 56 5.56 5.41 -8.97
N TRP A 57 5.51 5.69 -10.28
CA TRP A 57 4.79 6.84 -10.84
C TRP A 57 3.37 6.51 -11.30
N ASN A 58 2.96 5.24 -11.25
CA ASN A 58 1.63 4.80 -11.67
C ASN A 58 0.70 4.44 -10.51
N ASN A 59 1.13 4.62 -9.27
CA ASN A 59 0.31 4.44 -8.08
C ASN A 59 0.67 5.49 -7.01
N ALA A 60 -0.21 5.66 -6.04
CA ALA A 60 -0.04 6.66 -4.99
C ALA A 60 1.01 6.28 -3.93
N GLY A 61 1.47 5.02 -3.90
CA GLY A 61 2.41 4.54 -2.89
C GLY A 61 1.87 4.50 -1.46
N THR A 62 0.60 4.82 -1.25
CA THR A 62 0.01 4.89 0.09
C THR A 62 0.01 3.50 0.76
N GLY A 63 0.59 3.40 1.94
CA GLY A 63 0.39 2.24 2.79
C GLY A 63 -1.06 2.15 3.25
N HIS A 64 -1.78 1.11 2.82
CA HIS A 64 -3.25 1.00 2.92
C HIS A 64 -3.73 0.71 4.35
N SER A 65 -3.37 1.55 5.32
CA SER A 65 -3.82 1.45 6.72
C SER A 65 -5.18 2.10 6.98
N ALA A 66 -5.85 2.61 5.93
CA ALA A 66 -7.14 3.31 6.00
C ALA A 66 -7.14 4.56 6.90
N PHE A 67 -5.99 5.19 7.11
CA PHE A 67 -5.86 6.36 7.97
C PHE A 67 -6.42 7.62 7.31
N CYS A 68 -6.14 7.84 6.02
CA CYS A 68 -6.49 9.05 5.30
C CYS A 68 -7.63 8.89 4.28
N GLU A 69 -7.95 7.70 3.84
CA GLU A 69 -8.94 7.47 2.77
C GLU A 69 -10.38 7.58 3.30
N LEU A 70 -11.05 8.66 2.94
CA LEU A 70 -12.41 8.96 3.40
C LEU A 70 -13.47 8.01 2.81
N ASN A 71 -13.23 7.46 1.63
CA ASN A 71 -14.15 6.56 0.92
C ASN A 71 -14.30 5.17 1.57
N TYR A 72 -13.49 4.87 2.60
CA TYR A 72 -13.62 3.61 3.36
C TYR A 72 -14.57 3.72 4.54
N THR A 73 -15.05 4.92 4.83
CA THR A 73 -15.85 5.25 6.00
C THR A 73 -17.13 6.03 5.65
N PRO A 74 -18.03 5.47 4.85
CA PRO A 74 -19.25 6.18 4.45
C PRO A 74 -20.14 6.49 5.64
N GLN A 75 -20.82 7.65 5.59
CA GLN A 75 -21.86 8.00 6.55
C GLN A 75 -23.17 7.31 6.16
N LYS A 76 -23.81 6.66 7.14
CA LYS A 76 -25.11 6.01 6.98
C LYS A 76 -26.26 7.02 7.07
N ALA A 77 -27.46 6.59 6.70
CA ALA A 77 -28.67 7.42 6.74
C ALA A 77 -29.03 7.90 8.18
N ASP A 78 -28.64 7.15 9.20
CA ASP A 78 -28.80 7.52 10.62
C ASP A 78 -27.73 8.47 11.14
N GLY A 79 -26.79 8.87 10.26
CA GLY A 79 -25.68 9.77 10.59
C GLY A 79 -24.47 9.11 11.24
N SER A 80 -24.50 7.80 11.52
CA SER A 80 -23.34 7.04 12.00
C SER A 80 -22.33 6.80 10.88
N ILE A 81 -21.07 6.50 11.26
CA ILE A 81 -20.00 6.19 10.30
C ILE A 81 -19.78 4.68 10.25
N GLU A 82 -19.81 4.11 9.05
CA GLU A 82 -19.46 2.70 8.85
C GLU A 82 -17.93 2.56 8.74
N ILE A 83 -17.34 1.75 9.62
CA ILE A 83 -15.86 1.58 9.69
C ILE A 83 -15.38 0.17 9.34
N SER A 84 -16.28 -0.80 9.11
CA SER A 84 -15.88 -2.20 8.87
C SER A 84 -14.93 -2.37 7.69
N LYS A 85 -15.14 -1.58 6.62
CA LYS A 85 -14.26 -1.61 5.45
C LYS A 85 -12.87 -1.08 5.80
N ALA A 86 -12.79 0.01 6.57
CA ALA A 86 -11.52 0.59 7.00
C ALA A 86 -10.74 -0.39 7.88
N ILE A 87 -11.39 -1.04 8.85
CA ILE A 87 -10.79 -2.08 9.70
C ILE A 87 -10.22 -3.21 8.84
N LYS A 88 -11.02 -3.80 7.95
CA LYS A 88 -10.58 -4.91 7.10
C LYS A 88 -9.37 -4.55 6.21
N ILE A 89 -9.33 -3.33 5.70
CA ILE A 89 -8.20 -2.85 4.88
C ILE A 89 -6.96 -2.68 5.75
N ALA A 90 -7.08 -2.08 6.93
CA ALA A 90 -5.98 -1.91 7.87
C ALA A 90 -5.41 -3.28 8.31
N GLU A 91 -6.27 -4.24 8.70
CA GLU A 91 -5.86 -5.62 9.03
C GLU A 91 -5.09 -6.29 7.88
N SER A 92 -5.58 -6.15 6.65
CA SER A 92 -4.90 -6.72 5.47
C SER A 92 -3.53 -6.08 5.22
N PHE A 93 -3.37 -4.80 5.54
CA PHE A 93 -2.09 -4.12 5.42
C PHE A 93 -1.11 -4.55 6.52
N GLU A 94 -1.58 -4.78 7.76
CA GLU A 94 -0.74 -5.35 8.82
C GLU A 94 -0.18 -6.72 8.42
N VAL A 95 -1.00 -7.62 7.86
CA VAL A 95 -0.55 -8.91 7.32
C VAL A 95 0.51 -8.72 6.21
N SER A 96 0.37 -7.68 5.37
CA SER A 96 1.38 -7.37 4.35
C SER A 96 2.71 -6.94 4.99
N LYS A 97 2.68 -6.13 6.03
CA LYS A 97 3.89 -5.70 6.78
C LYS A 97 4.54 -6.89 7.50
N GLU A 98 3.76 -7.80 8.08
CA GLU A 98 4.30 -9.04 8.66
C GLU A 98 5.05 -9.88 7.61
N LEU A 99 4.48 -10.06 6.42
CA LEU A 99 5.16 -10.75 5.32
C LEU A 99 6.47 -10.02 4.95
N TRP A 100 6.45 -8.71 4.78
CA TRP A 100 7.65 -7.94 4.43
C TRP A 100 8.72 -8.02 5.51
N THR A 101 8.34 -7.97 6.79
CA THR A 101 9.26 -8.18 7.92
C THR A 101 9.92 -9.56 7.82
N TYR A 102 9.14 -10.61 7.60
CA TYR A 102 9.66 -11.96 7.38
C TYR A 102 10.65 -12.01 6.20
N LEU A 103 10.36 -11.33 5.09
CA LEU A 103 11.24 -11.31 3.92
C LEU A 103 12.56 -10.58 4.19
N VAL A 104 12.55 -9.50 4.98
CA VAL A 104 13.74 -8.78 5.42
C VAL A 104 14.59 -9.63 6.38
N GLU A 105 13.99 -10.22 7.40
CA GLU A 105 14.67 -11.09 8.37
C GLU A 105 15.34 -12.30 7.70
N ASN A 106 14.72 -12.82 6.63
CA ASN A 106 15.26 -13.93 5.84
C ASN A 106 16.16 -13.48 4.68
N LYS A 107 16.56 -12.20 4.63
CA LYS A 107 17.46 -11.61 3.61
C LYS A 107 17.00 -11.79 2.16
N ILE A 108 15.70 -11.89 1.96
CA ILE A 108 15.06 -11.88 0.64
C ILE A 108 14.95 -10.44 0.15
N ILE A 109 14.69 -9.51 1.05
CA ILE A 109 14.80 -8.07 0.86
C ILE A 109 15.98 -7.61 1.71
N GLU A 110 16.97 -6.99 1.08
CA GLU A 110 18.22 -6.59 1.76
C GLU A 110 18.02 -5.35 2.63
N ASP A 111 17.24 -4.37 2.11
CA ASP A 111 17.08 -3.06 2.74
C ASP A 111 15.61 -2.58 2.62
N PRO A 112 14.88 -2.52 3.72
CA PRO A 112 13.49 -2.06 3.72
C PRO A 112 13.34 -0.56 3.38
N ASP A 113 14.36 0.27 3.65
CA ASP A 113 14.32 1.71 3.40
C ASP A 113 14.29 2.03 1.89
N ASN A 114 14.53 1.04 1.02
CA ASN A 114 14.37 1.19 -0.42
C ASN A 114 12.90 1.19 -0.88
N PHE A 115 11.97 0.72 -0.05
CA PHE A 115 10.57 0.57 -0.50
C PHE A 115 9.50 1.04 0.49
N ILE A 116 9.79 1.16 1.79
CA ILE A 116 8.81 1.61 2.78
C ILE A 116 9.38 2.69 3.68
N HIS A 117 8.66 3.80 3.80
CA HIS A 117 9.06 4.95 4.60
C HIS A 117 7.94 5.38 5.53
N HIS A 118 8.29 5.83 6.72
CA HIS A 118 7.36 6.49 7.63
C HIS A 118 6.99 7.87 7.09
N ILE A 119 5.68 8.11 6.94
CA ILE A 119 5.11 9.41 6.61
C ILE A 119 3.75 9.56 7.30
N PRO A 120 3.46 10.69 7.98
CA PRO A 120 2.14 10.89 8.56
C PRO A 120 1.04 10.88 7.50
N HIS A 121 -0.01 10.09 7.72
CA HIS A 121 -1.22 10.14 6.88
C HIS A 121 -2.19 11.19 7.43
N MET A 122 -2.70 12.05 6.56
CA MET A 122 -3.58 13.13 6.93
C MET A 122 -4.81 13.17 6.03
N SER A 123 -5.97 13.51 6.61
CA SER A 123 -7.16 13.89 5.85
C SER A 123 -7.47 15.34 6.16
N PHE A 124 -7.85 16.09 5.15
CA PHE A 124 -8.28 17.48 5.27
C PHE A 124 -9.65 17.66 4.61
N VAL A 125 -10.51 18.43 5.27
CA VAL A 125 -11.85 18.76 4.75
C VAL A 125 -12.16 20.24 5.00
N TRP A 126 -13.13 20.76 4.22
CA TRP A 126 -13.66 22.11 4.39
C TRP A 126 -15.19 22.11 4.23
N GLY A 127 -15.84 23.12 4.80
CA GLY A 127 -17.29 23.26 4.89
C GLY A 127 -17.87 22.48 6.07
N GLU A 128 -18.93 23.05 6.68
CA GLU A 128 -19.53 22.58 7.95
C GLU A 128 -19.92 21.09 7.93
N ASP A 129 -20.55 20.65 6.85
CA ASP A 129 -21.00 19.24 6.74
C ASP A 129 -19.81 18.27 6.71
N ASN A 130 -18.75 18.63 5.98
CA ASN A 130 -17.54 17.81 5.89
C ASN A 130 -16.76 17.82 7.21
N VAL A 131 -16.70 18.94 7.90
CA VAL A 131 -16.09 19.04 9.24
C VAL A 131 -16.85 18.16 10.22
N SER A 132 -18.19 18.23 10.23
CA SER A 132 -19.03 17.34 11.04
C SER A 132 -18.80 15.86 10.70
N TYR A 133 -18.72 15.51 9.44
CA TYR A 133 -18.40 14.15 8.99
C TYR A 133 -17.02 13.68 9.50
N LEU A 134 -15.97 14.48 9.30
CA LEU A 134 -14.61 14.11 9.69
C LEU A 134 -14.49 13.90 11.20
N LYS A 135 -15.18 14.75 12.00
CA LYS A 135 -15.26 14.60 13.46
C LYS A 135 -15.89 13.25 13.88
N LYS A 136 -17.03 12.92 13.29
CA LYS A 136 -17.70 11.64 13.55
C LYS A 136 -16.83 10.46 13.09
N ARG A 137 -16.17 10.58 11.93
CA ARG A 137 -15.25 9.58 11.42
C ARG A 137 -14.11 9.33 12.41
N HIS A 138 -13.46 10.39 12.89
CA HIS A 138 -12.41 10.29 13.89
C HIS A 138 -12.90 9.56 15.15
N GLN A 139 -14.04 9.96 15.71
CA GLN A 139 -14.63 9.29 16.89
C GLN A 139 -14.92 7.81 16.66
N ALA A 140 -15.44 7.47 15.48
CA ALA A 140 -15.75 6.08 15.16
C ALA A 140 -14.47 5.23 14.98
N LEU A 141 -13.46 5.74 14.26
CA LEU A 141 -12.22 5.01 14.03
C LEU A 141 -11.43 4.82 15.32
N THR A 142 -11.27 5.86 16.15
CA THR A 142 -10.47 5.80 17.38
C THR A 142 -11.08 4.92 18.47
N SER A 143 -12.33 4.45 18.30
CA SER A 143 -12.88 3.39 19.13
C SER A 143 -12.29 1.99 18.88
N HIS A 144 -11.50 1.85 17.80
CA HIS A 144 -10.86 0.60 17.42
C HIS A 144 -9.33 0.74 17.53
N HIS A 145 -8.65 -0.24 18.11
CA HIS A 145 -7.22 -0.19 18.44
C HIS A 145 -6.29 0.11 17.26
N LEU A 146 -6.64 -0.30 16.03
CA LEU A 146 -5.84 -0.01 14.82
C LEU A 146 -5.73 1.49 14.49
N PHE A 147 -6.63 2.30 15.04
CA PHE A 147 -6.66 3.75 14.80
C PHE A 147 -6.39 4.55 16.07
N GLU A 148 -5.94 3.89 17.14
CA GLU A 148 -5.52 4.54 18.38
C GLU A 148 -4.38 5.54 18.10
N GLY A 149 -4.47 6.73 18.69
CA GLY A 149 -3.48 7.79 18.47
C GLY A 149 -3.72 8.66 17.24
N MET A 150 -4.80 8.44 16.47
CA MET A 150 -5.20 9.39 15.43
C MET A 150 -5.61 10.71 16.07
N GLU A 151 -5.03 11.81 15.59
CA GLU A 151 -5.31 13.17 16.02
C GLU A 151 -6.41 13.79 15.16
N TYR A 152 -7.20 14.71 15.76
CA TYR A 152 -8.21 15.53 15.05
C TYR A 152 -8.10 16.98 15.51
N THR A 153 -8.21 17.91 14.58
CA THR A 153 -8.24 19.35 14.91
C THR A 153 -9.11 20.14 13.94
N GLU A 154 -9.72 21.21 14.47
CA GLU A 154 -10.36 22.29 13.73
C GLU A 154 -9.54 23.61 13.87
N ASP A 155 -8.44 23.59 14.64
CA ASP A 155 -7.55 24.73 14.81
C ASP A 155 -6.73 24.97 13.55
N LYS A 156 -6.96 26.09 12.91
CA LYS A 156 -6.30 26.51 11.67
C LYS A 156 -4.80 26.67 11.81
N ALA A 157 -4.32 27.09 12.98
CA ALA A 157 -2.88 27.22 13.23
C ALA A 157 -2.22 25.85 13.28
N GLN A 158 -2.85 24.87 13.94
CA GLN A 158 -2.36 23.51 13.98
C GLN A 158 -2.44 22.83 12.60
N ILE A 159 -3.51 23.08 11.82
CA ILE A 159 -3.60 22.56 10.44
C ILE A 159 -2.49 23.17 9.58
N ALA A 160 -2.19 24.46 9.71
CA ALA A 160 -1.12 25.12 8.98
C ALA A 160 0.27 24.56 9.36
N GLU A 161 0.47 24.15 10.62
CA GLU A 161 1.68 23.44 11.03
C GLU A 161 1.81 22.07 10.38
N TRP A 162 0.72 21.30 10.33
CA TRP A 162 0.71 19.96 9.73
C TRP A 162 0.80 20.00 8.21
N ILE A 163 0.05 20.90 7.56
CA ILE A 163 -0.14 20.95 6.10
C ILE A 163 -0.10 22.42 5.65
N PRO A 164 1.08 23.08 5.66
CA PRO A 164 1.17 24.53 5.46
C PRO A 164 0.56 25.01 4.14
N LEU A 165 0.84 24.33 3.02
CA LEU A 165 0.37 24.73 1.70
C LEU A 165 -1.15 24.71 1.54
N ILE A 166 -1.87 23.87 2.29
CA ILE A 166 -3.33 23.76 2.15
C ILE A 166 -4.05 24.94 2.79
N MET A 167 -3.38 25.67 3.66
CA MET A 167 -3.94 26.83 4.37
C MET A 167 -3.62 28.17 3.69
N GLU A 168 -2.68 28.20 2.74
CA GLU A 168 -2.31 29.42 2.03
C GLU A 168 -3.48 29.96 1.19
N GLY A 169 -3.80 31.25 1.35
CA GLY A 169 -4.85 31.93 0.58
C GLY A 169 -6.28 31.51 0.92
N ARG A 170 -6.50 30.71 1.96
CA ARG A 170 -7.81 30.25 2.38
C ARG A 170 -8.58 31.31 3.16
N ASP A 171 -9.92 31.35 2.97
CA ASP A 171 -10.79 32.24 3.74
C ASP A 171 -10.67 31.94 5.25
N PRO A 172 -10.32 32.94 6.08
CA PRO A 172 -10.27 32.79 7.52
C PRO A 172 -11.59 32.36 8.18
N GLN A 173 -12.73 32.59 7.54
CA GLN A 173 -14.04 32.19 8.05
C GLN A 173 -14.50 30.81 7.61
N GLU A 174 -13.82 30.18 6.64
CA GLU A 174 -14.18 28.84 6.17
C GLU A 174 -13.97 27.82 7.28
N ALA A 175 -14.98 26.98 7.53
CA ALA A 175 -14.85 25.85 8.43
C ALA A 175 -13.91 24.80 7.82
N VAL A 176 -12.92 24.35 8.59
CA VAL A 176 -11.94 23.34 8.17
C VAL A 176 -11.66 22.35 9.29
N ALA A 177 -11.29 21.15 8.94
CA ALA A 177 -10.78 20.18 9.90
C ALA A 177 -9.74 19.24 9.26
N ALA A 178 -8.86 18.70 10.08
CA ALA A 178 -7.90 17.69 9.66
C ALA A 178 -7.80 16.55 10.67
N THR A 179 -7.45 15.37 10.17
CA THR A 179 -6.94 14.27 10.99
C THR A 179 -5.50 13.98 10.63
N ARG A 180 -4.71 13.47 11.58
CA ARG A 180 -3.32 13.05 11.40
C ARG A 180 -3.09 11.73 12.11
N MET A 181 -2.40 10.81 11.42
CA MET A 181 -1.90 9.57 12.01
C MET A 181 -0.41 9.45 11.70
N THR A 182 0.40 9.46 12.73
CA THR A 182 1.88 9.43 12.59
C THR A 182 2.40 8.08 12.10
N LEU A 183 1.64 7.01 12.25
CA LEU A 183 2.01 5.65 11.84
C LEU A 183 1.79 5.37 10.34
N GLY A 184 1.48 6.39 9.54
CA GLY A 184 1.35 6.26 8.10
C GLY A 184 2.64 5.82 7.42
N THR A 185 2.53 5.23 6.24
CA THR A 185 3.67 4.78 5.44
C THR A 185 3.50 5.10 3.97
N ASP A 186 4.60 5.42 3.31
CA ASP A 186 4.72 5.45 1.86
C ASP A 186 5.44 4.20 1.37
N VAL A 187 4.95 3.58 0.30
CA VAL A 187 5.46 2.31 -0.24
C VAL A 187 5.80 2.45 -1.71
N ASN A 188 7.05 2.28 -2.04
CA ASN A 188 7.51 2.14 -3.42
C ASN A 188 7.32 0.68 -3.89
N PHE A 189 6.13 0.38 -4.42
CA PHE A 189 5.80 -0.97 -4.92
C PHE A 189 6.71 -1.40 -6.06
N GLY A 190 7.24 -0.48 -6.86
CA GLY A 190 8.21 -0.78 -7.91
C GLY A 190 9.52 -1.32 -7.36
N ALA A 191 10.07 -0.68 -6.33
CA ALA A 191 11.29 -1.11 -5.67
C ALA A 191 11.10 -2.47 -4.97
N LEU A 192 10.00 -2.62 -4.22
CA LEU A 192 9.63 -3.89 -3.58
C LEU A 192 9.55 -5.02 -4.61
N THR A 193 8.78 -4.83 -5.69
CA THR A 193 8.59 -5.84 -6.73
C THR A 193 9.91 -6.26 -7.38
N LYS A 194 10.80 -5.29 -7.69
CA LYS A 194 12.14 -5.59 -8.26
C LYS A 194 12.99 -6.42 -7.30
N SER A 195 12.96 -6.11 -6.00
CA SER A 195 13.69 -6.88 -5.00
C SER A 195 13.20 -8.33 -4.93
N LEU A 196 11.88 -8.54 -5.00
CA LEU A 196 11.29 -9.88 -5.02
C LEU A 196 11.67 -10.67 -6.29
N PHE A 197 11.63 -10.03 -7.46
CA PHE A 197 12.08 -10.70 -8.70
C PHE A 197 13.57 -11.01 -8.69
N LYS A 198 14.43 -10.11 -8.20
CA LYS A 198 15.86 -10.37 -8.03
C LYS A 198 16.12 -11.63 -7.21
N TYR A 199 15.35 -11.84 -6.14
CA TYR A 199 15.45 -13.07 -5.37
C TYR A 199 14.94 -14.28 -6.15
N LEU A 200 13.78 -14.20 -6.81
CA LEU A 200 13.23 -15.31 -7.59
C LEU A 200 14.16 -15.77 -8.71
N GLU A 201 14.85 -14.85 -9.38
CA GLU A 201 15.85 -15.15 -10.41
C GLU A 201 17.09 -15.89 -9.87
N SER A 202 17.35 -15.81 -8.57
CA SER A 202 18.46 -16.48 -7.92
C SER A 202 18.12 -17.91 -7.43
N GLN A 203 16.85 -18.34 -7.55
CA GLN A 203 16.36 -19.63 -7.08
C GLN A 203 16.26 -20.66 -8.22
#